data_ed547718ddb11a85117c301f2fd3a710
#
_entry.id   ed547718ddb11a85117c301f2fd3a710
#
_cell.length_a   1.000
_cell.length_b   1.000
_cell.length_c   1.000
_cell.angle_alpha   90.00
_cell.angle_beta   90.00
_cell.angle_gamma   90.00
#
_symmetry.space_group_name_H-M   'P 1'
#
loop_
_entity.id
_entity.type
_entity.pdbx_description
1 polymer ?
#
loop_
_entity_poly.entity_id
_entity_poly.type
_entity_poly.pdbx_seq_one_letter_code
_entity_poly.pdbx_strand_id
1 'polypeptide(L)'
;MKRSVGWVERSTTHQVFSKTEEEERMFPVRRALLSVTDKAGLAEFGKGLREFNVHMLSTGGTAKALRDAGIEITEVSDYTGFPEMLDGRVKTLHPKIHGGILGIRDNQAHASTMAKHEIEPIDMVVVNLYAFAKTVARPGCTLEEAIENIDIGGPTLIRAAAKNNRFVAVVTDSSDYPEILKEMQTLKGHISRKTSLRLACKAFCTTSSYDANICEYLTEITSGK
;
A
#
# COMPACT_ATOMS: atom_id res chain seq x y z
N MET A 1 -36.30 -15.13 -23.09
CA MET A 1 -35.14 -16.03 -22.87
C MET A 1 -34.18 -15.35 -21.89
N LYS A 2 -34.23 -15.70 -20.62
CA LYS A 2 -33.30 -15.19 -19.59
C LYS A 2 -32.12 -16.16 -19.54
N ARG A 3 -30.91 -15.70 -19.85
CA ARG A 3 -29.67 -16.47 -19.64
C ARG A 3 -29.29 -16.29 -18.19
N SER A 4 -29.38 -17.36 -17.39
CA SER A 4 -28.80 -17.44 -16.05
C SER A 4 -27.29 -17.53 -16.17
N VAL A 5 -26.58 -16.57 -15.57
CA VAL A 5 -25.13 -16.67 -15.36
C VAL A 5 -24.90 -17.59 -14.20
N GLY A 6 -24.48 -18.83 -14.48
CA GLY A 6 -24.13 -19.80 -13.48
C GLY A 6 -22.82 -19.40 -12.79
N TRP A 7 -22.88 -19.19 -11.48
CA TRP A 7 -21.70 -19.09 -10.64
C TRP A 7 -21.10 -20.50 -10.49
N VAL A 8 -19.87 -20.68 -10.95
CA VAL A 8 -19.11 -21.91 -10.71
C VAL A 8 -18.65 -21.87 -9.25
N GLU A 9 -19.27 -22.69 -8.40
CA GLU A 9 -18.74 -23.00 -7.07
C GLU A 9 -17.36 -23.68 -7.23
N ARG A 10 -16.31 -22.95 -6.89
CA ARG A 10 -14.99 -23.56 -6.69
C ARG A 10 -14.93 -24.10 -5.27
N SER A 11 -15.06 -25.42 -5.17
CA SER A 11 -14.71 -26.17 -3.98
C SER A 11 -13.20 -26.05 -3.75
N THR A 12 -12.78 -25.04 -2.98
CA THR A 12 -11.46 -25.00 -2.35
C THR A 12 -11.63 -25.43 -0.91
N THR A 13 -10.98 -26.53 -0.54
CA THR A 13 -10.82 -26.94 0.86
C THR A 13 -10.04 -25.83 1.59
N HIS A 14 -10.77 -24.84 2.09
CA HIS A 14 -10.21 -23.89 3.04
C HIS A 14 -10.01 -24.65 4.35
N GLN A 15 -8.76 -24.82 4.78
CA GLN A 15 -8.48 -25.19 6.16
C GLN A 15 -9.14 -24.11 7.05
N VAL A 16 -10.20 -24.48 7.73
CA VAL A 16 -10.86 -23.64 8.73
C VAL A 16 -9.99 -23.69 9.98
N PHE A 17 -9.13 -22.70 10.13
CA PHE A 17 -8.38 -22.50 11.37
C PHE A 17 -9.31 -22.00 12.46
N SER A 18 -9.05 -22.37 13.71
CA SER A 18 -9.74 -21.79 14.84
C SER A 18 -9.47 -20.27 14.92
N LYS A 19 -10.40 -19.50 15.47
CA LYS A 19 -10.23 -18.03 15.61
C LYS A 19 -8.94 -17.66 16.34
N THR A 20 -8.51 -18.47 17.30
CA THR A 20 -7.27 -18.32 18.05
C THR A 20 -6.01 -18.56 17.19
N GLU A 21 -6.02 -19.57 16.32
CA GLU A 21 -4.87 -19.85 15.44
C GLU A 21 -4.70 -18.80 14.34
N GLU A 22 -5.77 -18.17 13.87
CA GLU A 22 -5.68 -17.04 12.94
C GLU A 22 -5.15 -15.77 13.61
N GLU A 23 -5.51 -15.53 14.90
CA GLU A 23 -5.04 -14.38 15.67
C GLU A 23 -3.55 -14.49 16.02
N GLU A 24 -3.01 -15.69 16.19
CA GLU A 24 -1.60 -15.96 16.50
C GLU A 24 -0.69 -15.95 15.27
N ARG A 25 -1.24 -15.92 14.07
CA ARG A 25 -0.43 -15.89 12.83
C ARG A 25 0.35 -14.58 12.72
N MET A 26 1.58 -14.73 12.30
CA MET A 26 2.48 -13.63 11.95
C MET A 26 3.13 -13.91 10.59
N PHE A 27 3.58 -12.88 9.91
CA PHE A 27 4.33 -13.00 8.67
C PHE A 27 5.56 -12.12 8.70
N PRO A 28 6.67 -12.57 8.07
CA PRO A 28 7.90 -11.78 8.01
C PRO A 28 7.73 -10.60 7.06
N VAL A 29 8.35 -9.47 7.40
CA VAL A 29 8.50 -8.34 6.48
C VAL A 29 9.89 -8.42 5.86
N ARG A 30 9.98 -8.84 4.61
CA ARG A 30 11.21 -8.95 3.84
C ARG A 30 11.35 -7.86 2.78
N ARG A 31 10.24 -7.39 2.25
CA ARG A 31 10.20 -6.32 1.26
C ARG A 31 9.11 -5.32 1.59
N ALA A 32 9.45 -4.04 1.54
CA ALA A 32 8.54 -2.93 1.75
C ALA A 32 8.53 -1.99 0.55
N LEU A 33 7.35 -1.49 0.17
CA LEU A 33 7.19 -0.40 -0.78
C LEU A 33 6.83 0.87 -0.01
N LEU A 34 7.67 1.92 -0.14
CA LEU A 34 7.48 3.20 0.53
C LEU A 34 7.23 4.30 -0.50
N SER A 35 6.09 4.95 -0.40
CA SER A 35 5.70 6.09 -1.25
C SER A 35 4.86 7.06 -0.44
N VAL A 36 5.51 8.02 0.22
CA VAL A 36 4.86 8.94 1.15
C VAL A 36 5.01 10.40 0.73
N THR A 37 3.96 11.18 0.91
CA THR A 37 3.95 12.64 0.70
C THR A 37 4.47 13.33 1.95
N ASP A 38 3.88 13.04 3.11
CA ASP A 38 4.40 13.45 4.40
C ASP A 38 5.53 12.51 4.82
N LYS A 39 6.72 13.07 5.06
CA LYS A 39 7.95 12.35 5.38
C LYS A 39 8.29 12.38 6.87
N ALA A 40 7.34 12.80 7.72
CA ALA A 40 7.55 12.78 9.17
C ALA A 40 7.91 11.35 9.65
N GLY A 41 9.03 11.22 10.35
CA GLY A 41 9.52 9.94 10.89
C GLY A 41 10.00 8.92 9.85
N LEU A 42 10.01 9.26 8.54
CA LEU A 42 10.35 8.31 7.48
C LEU A 42 11.78 7.78 7.60
N ALA A 43 12.74 8.65 7.93
CA ALA A 43 14.16 8.27 8.01
C ALA A 43 14.39 7.28 9.16
N GLU A 44 13.82 7.53 10.33
CA GLU A 44 13.91 6.66 11.50
C GLU A 44 13.22 5.33 11.23
N PHE A 45 12.04 5.37 10.59
CA PHE A 45 11.31 4.16 10.22
C PHE A 45 12.10 3.31 9.22
N GLY A 46 12.66 3.93 8.18
CA GLY A 46 13.49 3.23 7.20
C GLY A 46 14.77 2.63 7.81
N LYS A 47 15.43 3.34 8.75
CA LYS A 47 16.57 2.78 9.51
C LYS A 47 16.14 1.56 10.32
N GLY A 48 14.99 1.64 11.00
CA GLY A 48 14.45 0.50 11.76
C GLY A 48 14.12 -0.69 10.86
N LEU A 49 13.53 -0.49 9.69
CA LEU A 49 13.28 -1.57 8.73
C LEU A 49 14.59 -2.23 8.25
N ARG A 50 15.65 -1.44 8.04
CA ARG A 50 16.98 -1.95 7.65
C ARG A 50 17.59 -2.88 8.71
N GLU A 51 17.35 -2.65 10.00
CA GLU A 51 17.83 -3.53 11.07
C GLU A 51 17.30 -4.98 10.93
N PHE A 52 16.17 -5.15 10.26
CA PHE A 52 15.58 -6.45 9.94
C PHE A 52 15.89 -6.93 8.52
N ASN A 53 16.84 -6.30 7.81
CA ASN A 53 17.20 -6.60 6.42
C ASN A 53 16.00 -6.49 5.45
N VAL A 54 15.08 -5.56 5.69
CA VAL A 54 13.95 -5.32 4.79
C VAL A 54 14.46 -4.64 3.52
N HIS A 55 14.22 -5.26 2.37
CA HIS A 55 14.48 -4.66 1.07
C HIS A 55 13.44 -3.57 0.78
N MET A 56 13.87 -2.34 0.58
CA MET A 56 12.97 -1.20 0.38
C MET A 56 12.88 -0.80 -1.09
N LEU A 57 11.67 -0.85 -1.63
CA LEU A 57 11.31 -0.26 -2.93
C LEU A 57 10.76 1.14 -2.68
N SER A 58 11.13 2.11 -3.51
CA SER A 58 10.62 3.47 -3.36
C SER A 58 10.63 4.23 -4.69
N THR A 59 10.01 5.40 -4.72
CA THR A 59 9.93 6.25 -5.92
C THR A 59 9.96 7.73 -5.56
N GLY A 60 10.43 8.54 -6.49
CA GLY A 60 10.38 10.01 -6.43
C GLY A 60 10.98 10.62 -5.17
N GLY A 61 10.26 11.57 -4.58
CA GLY A 61 10.74 12.30 -3.41
C GLY A 61 10.90 11.45 -2.15
N THR A 62 10.22 10.30 -2.05
CA THR A 62 10.41 9.35 -0.94
C THR A 62 11.74 8.63 -1.07
N ALA A 63 12.07 8.16 -2.27
CA ALA A 63 13.35 7.53 -2.57
C ALA A 63 14.52 8.47 -2.27
N LYS A 64 14.40 9.74 -2.71
CA LYS A 64 15.41 10.77 -2.42
C LYS A 64 15.59 10.96 -0.92
N ALA A 65 14.51 11.12 -0.15
CA ALA A 65 14.58 11.34 1.30
C ALA A 65 15.23 10.16 2.05
N LEU A 66 14.95 8.92 1.63
CA LEU A 66 15.58 7.73 2.21
C LEU A 66 17.08 7.66 1.89
N ARG A 67 17.49 7.94 0.65
CA ARG A 67 18.92 7.99 0.28
C ARG A 67 19.67 9.11 1.00
N ASP A 68 19.07 10.29 1.12
CA ASP A 68 19.66 11.41 1.86
C ASP A 68 19.88 11.06 3.35
N ALA A 69 19.06 10.13 3.90
CA ALA A 69 19.22 9.57 5.25
C ALA A 69 20.21 8.38 5.32
N GLY A 70 20.90 8.04 4.23
CA GLY A 70 21.85 6.92 4.16
C GLY A 70 21.19 5.54 4.13
N ILE A 71 19.96 5.47 3.63
CA ILE A 71 19.19 4.21 3.52
C ILE A 71 19.24 3.74 2.07
N GLU A 72 19.68 2.51 1.88
CA GLU A 72 19.68 1.85 0.58
C GLU A 72 18.25 1.51 0.17
N ILE A 73 17.89 1.86 -1.08
CA ILE A 73 16.60 1.55 -1.68
C ILE A 73 16.79 1.16 -3.15
N THR A 74 15.86 0.39 -3.68
CA THR A 74 15.72 0.17 -5.12
C THR A 74 14.59 1.04 -5.65
N GLU A 75 14.84 1.76 -6.75
CA GLU A 75 13.76 2.50 -7.43
C GLU A 75 12.73 1.52 -8.01
N VAL A 76 11.47 1.94 -7.99
CA VAL A 76 10.39 1.14 -8.59
C VAL A 76 10.62 0.94 -10.09
N SER A 77 11.16 1.94 -10.80
CA SER A 77 11.52 1.85 -12.21
C SER A 77 12.57 0.75 -12.47
N ASP A 78 13.59 0.66 -11.62
CA ASP A 78 14.63 -0.36 -11.74
C ASP A 78 14.09 -1.76 -11.45
N TYR A 79 13.24 -1.87 -10.40
CA TYR A 79 12.60 -3.13 -10.04
C TYR A 79 11.63 -3.65 -11.11
N THR A 80 10.86 -2.75 -11.71
CA THR A 80 9.87 -3.12 -12.72
C THR A 80 10.46 -3.26 -14.11
N GLY A 81 11.58 -2.58 -14.38
CA GLY A 81 12.15 -2.36 -15.71
C GLY A 81 11.30 -1.40 -16.55
N PHE A 82 10.42 -0.61 -15.92
CA PHE A 82 9.49 0.28 -16.60
C PHE A 82 9.63 1.72 -16.07
N PRO A 83 9.86 2.72 -16.95
CA PRO A 83 10.07 4.09 -16.52
C PRO A 83 8.79 4.72 -15.96
N GLU A 84 8.96 5.74 -15.13
CA GLU A 84 7.88 6.66 -14.77
C GLU A 84 7.41 7.40 -16.02
N MET A 85 6.08 7.51 -16.22
CA MET A 85 5.48 8.10 -17.41
C MET A 85 4.40 9.11 -17.07
N LEU A 86 4.02 9.92 -18.10
CA LEU A 86 2.93 10.88 -18.01
C LEU A 86 3.09 11.82 -16.82
N ASP A 87 4.28 12.43 -16.72
CA ASP A 87 4.64 13.37 -15.64
C ASP A 87 4.44 12.81 -14.22
N GLY A 88 4.68 11.49 -14.07
CA GLY A 88 4.56 10.80 -12.79
C GLY A 88 3.17 10.26 -12.46
N ARG A 89 2.19 10.40 -13.32
CA ARG A 89 0.86 9.82 -13.12
C ARG A 89 0.88 8.28 -13.12
N VAL A 90 1.86 7.67 -13.81
CA VAL A 90 2.05 6.22 -13.86
C VAL A 90 3.47 5.87 -13.43
N LYS A 91 3.61 5.34 -12.22
CA LYS A 91 4.89 4.89 -11.66
C LYS A 91 4.79 3.60 -10.84
N THR A 92 3.72 3.43 -10.07
CA THR A 92 3.50 2.24 -9.25
C THR A 92 2.38 1.34 -9.76
N LEU A 93 1.62 1.79 -10.77
CA LEU A 93 0.55 1.03 -11.42
C LEU A 93 1.14 -0.01 -12.39
N HIS A 94 1.81 -1.02 -11.85
CA HIS A 94 2.52 -2.02 -12.61
C HIS A 94 2.20 -3.44 -12.11
N PRO A 95 2.07 -4.46 -12.99
CA PRO A 95 1.78 -5.85 -12.58
C PRO A 95 2.79 -6.43 -11.59
N LYS A 96 4.09 -6.14 -11.69
CA LYS A 96 5.09 -6.59 -10.72
C LYS A 96 4.82 -6.02 -9.32
N ILE A 97 4.40 -4.78 -9.20
CA ILE A 97 4.07 -4.16 -7.91
C ILE A 97 2.77 -4.76 -7.36
N HIS A 98 1.68 -4.69 -8.12
CA HIS A 98 0.37 -5.15 -7.64
C HIS A 98 0.31 -6.68 -7.49
N GLY A 99 1.00 -7.43 -8.33
CA GLY A 99 1.17 -8.87 -8.18
C GLY A 99 1.93 -9.23 -6.90
N GLY A 100 3.00 -8.49 -6.59
CA GLY A 100 3.75 -8.64 -5.35
C GLY A 100 2.90 -8.39 -4.09
N ILE A 101 1.98 -7.41 -4.16
CA ILE A 101 1.06 -7.08 -3.06
C ILE A 101 -0.11 -8.07 -2.99
N LEU A 102 -0.75 -8.40 -4.12
CA LEU A 102 -2.01 -9.16 -4.16
C LEU A 102 -1.82 -10.67 -4.19
N GLY A 103 -0.61 -11.15 -4.46
CA GLY A 103 -0.30 -12.58 -4.47
C GLY A 103 -0.63 -13.25 -3.14
N ILE A 104 -1.48 -14.29 -3.16
CA ILE A 104 -1.81 -15.10 -1.98
C ILE A 104 -0.69 -16.11 -1.79
N ARG A 105 0.09 -15.99 -0.70
CA ARG A 105 1.36 -16.71 -0.50
C ARG A 105 1.21 -18.22 -0.38
N ASP A 106 0.09 -18.69 0.16
CA ASP A 106 -0.26 -20.11 0.34
C ASP A 106 -1.11 -20.69 -0.80
N ASN A 107 -1.26 -19.94 -1.92
CA ASN A 107 -1.90 -20.41 -3.14
C ASN A 107 -0.84 -20.82 -4.18
N GLN A 108 -0.72 -22.11 -4.47
CA GLN A 108 0.28 -22.66 -5.38
C GLN A 108 0.19 -22.06 -6.80
N ALA A 109 -1.02 -21.81 -7.31
CA ALA A 109 -1.21 -21.21 -8.64
C ALA A 109 -0.70 -19.75 -8.68
N HIS A 110 -0.92 -18.97 -7.58
CA HIS A 110 -0.37 -17.64 -7.45
C HIS A 110 1.16 -17.68 -7.37
N ALA A 111 1.73 -18.57 -6.54
CA ALA A 111 3.17 -18.72 -6.41
C ALA A 111 3.84 -19.07 -7.75
N SER A 112 3.27 -20.01 -8.48
CA SER A 112 3.76 -20.41 -9.81
C SER A 112 3.68 -19.25 -10.83
N THR A 113 2.58 -18.48 -10.80
CA THR A 113 2.42 -17.32 -11.68
C THR A 113 3.41 -16.22 -11.33
N MET A 114 3.59 -15.92 -10.05
CA MET A 114 4.55 -14.92 -9.58
C MET A 114 5.99 -15.31 -10.00
N ALA A 115 6.38 -16.57 -9.80
CA ALA A 115 7.69 -17.05 -10.20
C ALA A 115 7.91 -16.94 -11.71
N LYS A 116 6.92 -17.34 -12.54
CA LYS A 116 6.97 -17.23 -14.00
C LYS A 116 7.20 -15.80 -14.49
N HIS A 117 6.67 -14.79 -13.79
CA HIS A 117 6.75 -13.39 -14.17
C HIS A 117 7.76 -12.60 -13.33
N GLU A 118 8.63 -13.28 -12.58
CA GLU A 118 9.65 -12.67 -11.72
C GLU A 118 9.05 -11.62 -10.76
N ILE A 119 7.88 -11.94 -10.21
CA ILE A 119 7.18 -11.11 -9.23
C ILE A 119 7.56 -11.57 -7.83
N GLU A 120 8.27 -10.74 -7.11
CA GLU A 120 8.59 -11.01 -5.71
C GLU A 120 7.53 -10.46 -4.76
N PRO A 121 7.25 -11.14 -3.63
CA PRO A 121 6.31 -10.66 -2.63
C PRO A 121 6.70 -9.28 -2.06
N ILE A 122 5.69 -8.43 -1.84
CA ILE A 122 5.79 -7.18 -1.08
C ILE A 122 4.99 -7.38 0.20
N ASP A 123 5.63 -7.29 1.35
CA ASP A 123 5.07 -7.67 2.65
C ASP A 123 4.61 -6.46 3.47
N MET A 124 5.08 -5.27 3.09
CA MET A 124 4.65 -4.00 3.70
C MET A 124 4.48 -2.92 2.63
N VAL A 125 3.43 -2.12 2.75
CA VAL A 125 3.17 -0.95 1.91
C VAL A 125 3.00 0.26 2.82
N VAL A 126 3.85 1.26 2.65
CA VAL A 126 3.86 2.50 3.44
C VAL A 126 3.50 3.64 2.50
N VAL A 127 2.27 4.10 2.59
CA VAL A 127 1.72 5.11 1.68
C VAL A 127 0.79 6.03 2.44
N ASN A 128 1.08 7.32 2.45
CA ASN A 128 0.10 8.33 2.83
C ASN A 128 -0.34 9.12 1.60
N LEU A 129 -1.58 9.56 1.62
CA LEU A 129 -2.20 10.25 0.49
C LEU A 129 -1.86 11.74 0.49
N TYR A 130 -1.89 12.34 -0.70
CA TYR A 130 -1.90 13.79 -0.82
C TYR A 130 -3.09 14.36 -0.05
N ALA A 131 -2.85 15.45 0.69
CA ALA A 131 -3.92 16.09 1.42
C ALA A 131 -4.80 16.92 0.46
N PHE A 132 -5.67 16.25 -0.32
CA PHE A 132 -6.59 16.88 -1.27
C PHE A 132 -7.35 18.05 -0.62
N ALA A 133 -7.89 17.84 0.58
CA ALA A 133 -8.57 18.89 1.33
C ALA A 133 -7.70 20.14 1.59
N LYS A 134 -6.38 19.95 1.83
CA LYS A 134 -5.44 21.08 1.97
C LYS A 134 -5.18 21.79 0.65
N THR A 135 -5.21 21.06 -0.46
CA THR A 135 -5.02 21.63 -1.80
C THR A 135 -6.19 22.53 -2.15
N VAL A 136 -7.42 22.05 -2.04
CA VAL A 136 -8.63 22.81 -2.39
C VAL A 136 -8.93 23.95 -1.43
N ALA A 137 -8.45 23.88 -0.18
CA ALA A 137 -8.58 24.98 0.80
C ALA A 137 -7.62 26.16 0.54
N ARG A 138 -6.68 26.05 -0.40
CA ARG A 138 -5.77 27.16 -0.74
C ARG A 138 -6.54 28.26 -1.48
N PRO A 139 -6.37 29.55 -1.08
CA PRO A 139 -6.96 30.64 -1.83
C PRO A 139 -6.53 30.63 -3.30
N GLY A 140 -7.48 30.69 -4.23
CA GLY A 140 -7.21 30.72 -5.67
C GLY A 140 -6.91 29.35 -6.30
N CYS A 141 -7.12 28.23 -5.61
CA CYS A 141 -7.03 26.89 -6.20
C CYS A 141 -8.03 26.76 -7.34
N THR A 142 -7.56 26.44 -8.54
CA THR A 142 -8.43 26.20 -9.70
C THR A 142 -8.98 24.77 -9.70
N LEU A 143 -10.04 24.53 -10.48
CA LEU A 143 -10.59 23.18 -10.64
C LEU A 143 -9.56 22.24 -11.29
N GLU A 144 -8.79 22.74 -12.25
CA GLU A 144 -7.74 21.96 -12.91
C GLU A 144 -6.65 21.54 -11.93
N GLU A 145 -6.22 22.46 -11.06
CA GLU A 145 -5.25 22.17 -10.00
C GLU A 145 -5.81 21.14 -8.99
N ALA A 146 -7.07 21.28 -8.62
CA ALA A 146 -7.73 20.33 -7.73
C ALA A 146 -7.76 18.91 -8.35
N ILE A 147 -8.18 18.79 -9.62
CA ILE A 147 -8.25 17.52 -10.33
C ILE A 147 -6.85 16.91 -10.49
N GLU A 148 -5.83 17.70 -10.84
CA GLU A 148 -4.45 17.21 -11.00
C GLU A 148 -3.87 16.67 -9.68
N ASN A 149 -4.32 17.15 -8.55
CA ASN A 149 -3.89 16.68 -7.23
C ASN A 149 -4.69 15.48 -6.69
N ILE A 150 -5.57 14.88 -7.49
CA ILE A 150 -6.23 13.62 -7.12
C ILE A 150 -5.23 12.48 -7.25
N ASP A 151 -4.92 11.83 -6.13
CA ASP A 151 -4.01 10.69 -6.06
C ASP A 151 -4.73 9.41 -6.53
N ILE A 152 -4.21 8.79 -7.57
CA ILE A 152 -4.70 7.49 -8.10
C ILE A 152 -3.86 6.34 -7.56
N GLY A 153 -2.55 6.47 -7.60
CA GLY A 153 -1.61 5.40 -7.26
C GLY A 153 -1.64 5.04 -5.78
N GLY A 154 -1.67 6.05 -4.91
CA GLY A 154 -1.72 5.87 -3.46
C GLY A 154 -2.93 5.06 -2.99
N PRO A 155 -4.17 5.48 -3.30
CA PRO A 155 -5.37 4.72 -2.95
C PRO A 155 -5.37 3.30 -3.52
N THR A 156 -4.86 3.10 -4.73
CA THR A 156 -4.76 1.78 -5.36
C THR A 156 -3.82 0.85 -4.59
N LEU A 157 -2.64 1.33 -4.20
CA LEU A 157 -1.67 0.59 -3.37
C LEU A 157 -2.25 0.26 -1.99
N ILE A 158 -2.85 1.26 -1.33
CA ILE A 158 -3.46 1.11 0.00
C ILE A 158 -4.55 0.04 -0.02
N ARG A 159 -5.47 0.10 -0.97
CA ARG A 159 -6.58 -0.86 -1.10
C ARG A 159 -6.09 -2.26 -1.45
N ALA A 160 -5.09 -2.39 -2.33
CA ALA A 160 -4.50 -3.68 -2.68
C ALA A 160 -3.87 -4.35 -1.45
N ALA A 161 -3.05 -3.62 -0.69
CA ALA A 161 -2.41 -4.12 0.52
C ALA A 161 -3.42 -4.44 1.63
N ALA A 162 -4.40 -3.55 1.88
CA ALA A 162 -5.46 -3.78 2.85
C ALA A 162 -6.31 -5.02 2.53
N LYS A 163 -6.62 -5.27 1.25
CA LYS A 163 -7.32 -6.48 0.81
C LYS A 163 -6.51 -7.74 1.13
N ASN A 164 -5.21 -7.71 0.97
CA ASN A 164 -4.32 -8.85 1.21
C ASN A 164 -3.65 -8.81 2.60
N ASN A 165 -4.34 -8.22 3.58
CA ASN A 165 -3.81 -7.99 4.94
C ASN A 165 -3.39 -9.27 5.70
N ARG A 166 -3.70 -10.45 5.17
CA ARG A 166 -3.20 -11.73 5.69
C ARG A 166 -1.69 -11.89 5.49
N PHE A 167 -1.12 -11.20 4.51
CA PHE A 167 0.27 -11.32 4.09
C PHE A 167 0.98 -9.97 3.93
N VAL A 168 0.26 -8.86 4.05
CA VAL A 168 0.78 -7.52 3.79
C VAL A 168 0.32 -6.55 4.86
N ALA A 169 1.26 -5.89 5.51
CA ALA A 169 0.98 -4.75 6.39
C ALA A 169 0.85 -3.47 5.57
N VAL A 170 -0.23 -2.69 5.77
CA VAL A 170 -0.43 -1.40 5.11
C VAL A 170 -0.37 -0.27 6.12
N VAL A 171 0.55 0.65 5.94
CA VAL A 171 0.81 1.77 6.86
C VAL A 171 0.46 3.07 6.14
N THR A 172 -0.59 3.75 6.62
CA THR A 172 -1.10 4.98 6.00
C THR A 172 -0.78 6.25 6.80
N ASP A 173 -0.19 6.10 7.97
CA ASP A 173 0.03 7.19 8.92
C ASP A 173 1.35 6.98 9.66
N SER A 174 2.20 8.01 9.71
CA SER A 174 3.49 7.98 10.40
C SER A 174 3.38 7.76 11.92
N SER A 175 2.22 8.05 12.51
CA SER A 175 1.97 7.78 13.93
C SER A 175 2.01 6.27 14.28
N ASP A 176 1.83 5.38 13.30
CA ASP A 176 1.94 3.93 13.49
C ASP A 176 3.41 3.42 13.47
N TYR A 177 4.38 4.19 12.98
CA TYR A 177 5.76 3.73 12.82
C TYR A 177 6.41 3.20 14.11
N PRO A 178 6.31 3.90 15.26
CA PRO A 178 6.93 3.42 16.49
C PRO A 178 6.35 2.09 16.99
N GLU A 179 5.04 1.92 16.90
CA GLU A 179 4.36 0.68 17.31
C GLU A 179 4.78 -0.50 16.40
N ILE A 180 4.85 -0.28 15.09
CA ILE A 180 5.27 -1.29 14.11
C ILE A 180 6.71 -1.71 14.36
N LEU A 181 7.65 -0.78 14.53
CA LEU A 181 9.05 -1.12 14.82
C LEU A 181 9.20 -1.87 16.14
N LYS A 182 8.47 -1.45 17.18
CA LYS A 182 8.46 -2.15 18.46
C LYS A 182 7.94 -3.58 18.34
N GLU A 183 6.87 -3.79 17.56
CA GLU A 183 6.35 -5.12 17.30
C GLU A 183 7.35 -5.97 16.51
N MET A 184 7.96 -5.42 15.47
CA MET A 184 9.00 -6.12 14.68
C MET A 184 10.22 -6.49 15.55
N GLN A 185 10.62 -5.65 16.51
CA GLN A 185 11.67 -5.98 17.48
C GLN A 185 11.26 -7.19 18.33
N THR A 186 10.04 -7.18 18.87
CA THR A 186 9.52 -8.26 19.72
C THR A 186 9.36 -9.57 18.94
N LEU A 187 8.86 -9.48 17.69
CA LEU A 187 8.55 -10.61 16.82
C LEU A 187 9.65 -10.91 15.78
N LYS A 188 10.88 -10.40 15.99
CA LYS A 188 12.05 -10.67 15.15
C LYS A 188 11.78 -10.45 13.65
N GLY A 189 11.29 -9.27 13.29
CA GLY A 189 11.02 -8.85 11.92
C GLY A 189 9.65 -9.30 11.36
N HIS A 190 8.75 -9.77 12.22
CA HIS A 190 7.39 -10.17 11.82
C HIS A 190 6.34 -9.16 12.28
N ILE A 191 5.20 -9.18 11.60
CA ILE A 191 3.98 -8.46 11.97
C ILE A 191 2.89 -9.48 12.27
N SER A 192 2.16 -9.26 13.38
CA SER A 192 1.05 -10.10 13.78
C SER A 192 -0.19 -9.89 12.91
N ARG A 193 -1.02 -10.90 12.81
CA ARG A 193 -2.31 -10.83 12.14
C ARG A 193 -3.21 -9.73 12.72
N LYS A 194 -3.17 -9.55 14.04
CA LYS A 194 -3.93 -8.51 14.76
C LYS A 194 -3.54 -7.11 14.30
N THR A 195 -2.25 -6.80 14.29
CA THR A 195 -1.74 -5.50 13.82
C THR A 195 -2.06 -5.28 12.35
N SER A 196 -1.82 -6.27 11.51
CA SER A 196 -2.10 -6.17 10.07
C SER A 196 -3.58 -5.90 9.78
N LEU A 197 -4.51 -6.55 10.51
CA LEU A 197 -5.95 -6.31 10.35
C LEU A 197 -6.35 -4.90 10.85
N ARG A 198 -5.78 -4.44 11.98
CA ARG A 198 -5.97 -3.07 12.47
C ARG A 198 -5.54 -2.03 11.44
N LEU A 199 -4.36 -2.23 10.88
CA LEU A 199 -3.82 -1.34 9.83
C LEU A 199 -4.69 -1.37 8.56
N ALA A 200 -5.20 -2.53 8.16
CA ALA A 200 -6.10 -2.64 7.01
C ALA A 200 -7.43 -1.91 7.24
N CYS A 201 -7.99 -1.97 8.44
CA CYS A 201 -9.17 -1.18 8.80
C CYS A 201 -8.89 0.33 8.67
N LYS A 202 -7.77 0.82 9.27
CA LYS A 202 -7.34 2.22 9.15
C LYS A 202 -7.16 2.64 7.69
N ALA A 203 -6.58 1.78 6.87
CA ALA A 203 -6.36 2.00 5.45
C ALA A 203 -7.66 2.20 4.66
N PHE A 204 -8.68 1.36 4.90
CA PHE A 204 -9.99 1.56 4.26
C PHE A 204 -10.70 2.81 4.76
N CYS A 205 -10.59 3.16 6.05
CA CYS A 205 -11.09 4.45 6.54
C CYS A 205 -10.39 5.63 5.86
N THR A 206 -9.07 5.56 5.68
CA THR A 206 -8.28 6.59 4.99
C THR A 206 -8.75 6.81 3.57
N THR A 207 -8.90 5.73 2.77
CA THR A 207 -9.36 5.85 1.37
C THR A 207 -10.81 6.30 1.28
N SER A 208 -11.69 5.86 2.18
CA SER A 208 -13.09 6.29 2.23
C SER A 208 -13.21 7.80 2.51
N SER A 209 -12.46 8.31 3.49
CA SER A 209 -12.45 9.75 3.81
C SER A 209 -11.83 10.57 2.68
N TYR A 210 -10.82 10.04 1.99
CA TYR A 210 -10.20 10.67 0.84
C TYR A 210 -11.20 10.85 -0.30
N ASP A 211 -11.89 9.77 -0.69
CA ASP A 211 -12.90 9.80 -1.75
C ASP A 211 -14.10 10.69 -1.37
N ALA A 212 -14.51 10.70 -0.09
CA ALA A 212 -15.58 11.56 0.39
C ALA A 212 -15.25 13.05 0.22
N ASN A 213 -14.01 13.46 0.54
CA ASN A 213 -13.56 14.86 0.37
C ASN A 213 -13.55 15.28 -1.11
N ILE A 214 -13.17 14.39 -2.02
CA ILE A 214 -13.22 14.66 -3.47
C ILE A 214 -14.67 14.80 -3.92
N CYS A 215 -15.54 13.89 -3.49
CA CYS A 215 -16.96 13.90 -3.83
C CYS A 215 -17.63 15.20 -3.34
N GLU A 216 -17.37 15.62 -2.11
CA GLU A 216 -17.88 16.87 -1.53
C GLU A 216 -17.47 18.07 -2.37
N TYR A 217 -16.17 18.23 -2.63
CA TYR A 217 -15.65 19.34 -3.44
C TYR A 217 -16.29 19.39 -4.85
N LEU A 218 -16.35 18.26 -5.57
CA LEU A 218 -16.93 18.22 -6.90
C LEU A 218 -18.43 18.47 -6.89
N THR A 219 -19.14 18.08 -5.83
CA THR A 219 -20.56 18.35 -5.63
C THR A 219 -20.81 19.85 -5.46
N GLU A 220 -19.99 20.55 -4.69
CA GLU A 220 -20.09 22.02 -4.51
C GLU A 220 -19.88 22.73 -5.84
N ILE A 221 -18.84 22.40 -6.60
CA ILE A 221 -18.56 22.99 -7.92
C ILE A 221 -19.73 22.76 -8.90
N THR A 222 -20.29 21.54 -8.95
CA THR A 222 -21.38 21.22 -9.87
C THR A 222 -22.73 21.81 -9.46
N SER A 223 -22.88 22.14 -8.18
CA SER A 223 -24.11 22.78 -7.65
C SER A 223 -24.09 24.31 -7.73
N GLY A 224 -22.99 24.90 -8.20
CA GLY A 224 -22.85 26.37 -8.34
C GLY A 224 -22.81 27.11 -7.01
N LYS A 225 -22.35 26.47 -5.97
CA LYS A 225 -22.15 27.06 -4.63
C LYS A 225 -20.74 27.54 -4.44
#